data_f12afda367a7acc9304b204ab6e515c2
#
_entry.id   f12afda367a7acc9304b204ab6e515c2
#
_cell.length_a   1.000
_cell.length_b   1.000
_cell.length_c   1.000
_cell.angle_alpha   90.00
_cell.angle_beta   90.00
_cell.angle_gamma   90.00
#
_symmetry.space_group_name_H-M   'P 1'
#
loop_
_entity.id
_entity.type
_entity.pdbx_description
1 polymer ?
#
loop_
_entity_poly.entity_id
_entity_poly.type
_entity_poly.pdbx_seq_one_letter_code
_entity_poly.pdbx_strand_id
1 'polypeptide(L)'
;PICLAWATSEDDFKSIQENYLAIRSQLAAVKGEDGAILDFITAFLGINDIVQERIDTAFSPKFRKVLEYYCQGINDFAERHPDQILRKGIFPATIKDMVAGYTLGMALMSNTQFSVIKMIEGNIDAEPMTTPKGSNAFAIRNTKTTNGKTFLAINSHQPLEGPFSWYEAHLHSDE
;
A
#
# COMPACT_ATOMS: atom_id res chain seq x y z
N PRO A 1 -4.30 15.68 -4.88
CA PRO A 1 -4.49 14.23 -4.67
C PRO A 1 -5.15 13.54 -5.87
N ILE A 2 -6.19 14.11 -6.49
CA ILE A 2 -6.92 13.53 -7.63
C ILE A 2 -5.97 13.21 -8.79
N CYS A 3 -5.18 14.18 -9.24
CA CYS A 3 -4.25 13.98 -10.37
C CYS A 3 -3.20 12.90 -10.08
N LEU A 4 -2.69 12.84 -8.84
CA LEU A 4 -1.74 11.81 -8.43
C LEU A 4 -2.40 10.43 -8.47
N ALA A 5 -3.62 10.31 -7.94
CA ALA A 5 -4.38 9.07 -7.95
C ALA A 5 -4.71 8.59 -9.37
N TRP A 6 -5.05 9.54 -10.26
CA TRP A 6 -5.25 9.25 -11.67
C TRP A 6 -3.97 8.72 -12.31
N ALA A 7 -2.84 9.42 -12.15
CA ALA A 7 -1.57 9.02 -12.74
C ALA A 7 -1.11 7.65 -12.23
N THR A 8 -1.21 7.37 -10.91
CA THR A 8 -0.91 6.03 -10.38
C THR A 8 -1.82 4.95 -10.94
N SER A 9 -3.10 5.28 -11.19
CA SER A 9 -4.03 4.34 -11.82
C SER A 9 -3.70 4.11 -13.30
N GLU A 10 -3.25 5.15 -14.01
CA GLU A 10 -2.82 5.03 -15.40
C GLU A 10 -1.60 4.11 -15.55
N ASP A 11 -0.67 4.19 -14.60
CA ASP A 11 0.57 3.39 -14.63
C ASP A 11 0.34 1.95 -14.16
N ASP A 12 -0.44 1.70 -13.10
CA ASP A 12 -0.64 0.35 -12.56
C ASP A 12 -2.01 0.15 -11.89
N PHE A 13 -3.07 0.23 -12.69
CA PHE A 13 -4.44 0.01 -12.21
C PHE A 13 -4.69 -1.40 -11.71
N LYS A 14 -3.95 -2.37 -12.24
CA LYS A 14 -4.08 -3.76 -11.84
C LYS A 14 -3.67 -3.97 -10.39
N SER A 15 -2.49 -3.50 -9.98
CA SER A 15 -2.02 -3.64 -8.60
C SER A 15 -2.90 -2.90 -7.59
N ILE A 16 -3.46 -1.75 -7.97
CA ILE A 16 -4.44 -1.04 -7.13
C ILE A 16 -5.66 -1.91 -6.87
N GLN A 17 -6.21 -2.54 -7.91
CA GLN A 17 -7.37 -3.42 -7.79
C GLN A 17 -7.05 -4.69 -6.99
N GLU A 18 -5.89 -5.31 -7.23
CA GLU A 18 -5.45 -6.48 -6.47
C GLU A 18 -5.35 -6.17 -4.97
N ASN A 19 -4.83 -4.98 -4.61
CA ASN A 19 -4.83 -4.52 -3.22
C ASN A 19 -6.24 -4.40 -2.64
N TYR A 20 -7.18 -3.80 -3.37
CA TYR A 20 -8.56 -3.69 -2.90
C TYR A 20 -9.25 -5.05 -2.77
N LEU A 21 -8.96 -5.99 -3.65
CA LEU A 21 -9.45 -7.35 -3.52
C LEU A 21 -8.86 -8.05 -2.29
N ALA A 22 -7.56 -7.89 -2.05
CA ALA A 22 -6.88 -8.48 -0.90
C ALA A 22 -7.46 -7.98 0.43
N ILE A 23 -7.63 -6.66 0.60
CA ILE A 23 -8.19 -6.11 1.84
C ILE A 23 -9.66 -6.47 2.07
N ARG A 24 -10.39 -6.81 1.02
CA ARG A 24 -11.77 -7.30 1.09
C ARG A 24 -11.86 -8.83 1.17
N SER A 25 -10.72 -9.52 1.29
CA SER A 25 -10.60 -11.00 1.27
C SER A 25 -11.28 -11.60 0.04
N GLN A 26 -11.01 -11.04 -1.14
CA GLN A 26 -11.60 -11.43 -2.41
C GLN A 26 -10.56 -11.62 -3.53
N LEU A 27 -9.26 -11.60 -3.20
CA LEU A 27 -8.20 -11.74 -4.20
C LEU A 27 -8.21 -13.13 -4.84
N ALA A 28 -8.56 -14.15 -4.08
CA ALA A 28 -8.71 -15.53 -4.59
C ALA A 28 -9.73 -15.64 -5.73
N ALA A 29 -10.72 -14.77 -5.78
CA ALA A 29 -11.71 -14.77 -6.88
C ALA A 29 -11.10 -14.38 -8.24
N VAL A 30 -9.91 -13.77 -8.25
CA VAL A 30 -9.19 -13.36 -9.48
C VAL A 30 -7.91 -14.16 -9.66
N LYS A 31 -7.20 -14.47 -8.55
CA LYS A 31 -5.90 -15.15 -8.57
C LYS A 31 -5.96 -16.64 -8.16
N GLY A 32 -7.13 -17.16 -7.83
CA GLY A 32 -7.25 -18.56 -7.37
C GLY A 32 -6.48 -18.79 -6.06
N GLU A 33 -5.80 -19.92 -5.96
CA GLU A 33 -5.05 -20.31 -4.77
C GLU A 33 -3.97 -19.30 -4.36
N ASP A 34 -3.34 -18.64 -5.31
CA ASP A 34 -2.30 -17.62 -5.05
C ASP A 34 -2.84 -16.42 -4.26
N GLY A 35 -4.12 -16.11 -4.40
CA GLY A 35 -4.78 -15.05 -3.65
C GLY A 35 -5.31 -15.49 -2.29
N ALA A 36 -5.55 -16.78 -2.09
CA ALA A 36 -6.25 -17.30 -0.91
C ALA A 36 -5.49 -17.09 0.40
N ILE A 37 -4.17 -17.21 0.38
CA ILE A 37 -3.32 -16.99 1.57
C ILE A 37 -3.45 -15.53 2.04
N LEU A 38 -3.41 -14.58 1.12
CA LEU A 38 -3.50 -13.16 1.47
C LEU A 38 -4.91 -12.79 1.96
N ASP A 39 -5.94 -13.35 1.34
CA ASP A 39 -7.32 -13.22 1.79
C ASP A 39 -7.50 -13.74 3.23
N PHE A 40 -6.91 -14.91 3.51
CA PHE A 40 -6.92 -15.50 4.85
C PHE A 40 -6.18 -14.62 5.87
N ILE A 41 -4.98 -14.15 5.56
CA ILE A 41 -4.18 -13.28 6.44
C ILE A 41 -4.95 -12.00 6.76
N THR A 42 -5.56 -11.39 5.76
CA THR A 42 -6.36 -10.16 5.93
C THR A 42 -7.53 -10.36 6.89
N ALA A 43 -8.27 -11.47 6.70
CA ALA A 43 -9.39 -11.84 7.56
C ALA A 43 -8.93 -12.22 8.97
N PHE A 44 -7.88 -13.02 9.10
CA PHE A 44 -7.32 -13.47 10.37
C PHE A 44 -6.81 -12.31 11.23
N LEU A 45 -6.16 -11.34 10.63
CA LEU A 45 -5.68 -10.14 11.33
C LEU A 45 -6.79 -9.14 11.68
N GLY A 46 -8.01 -9.34 11.20
CA GLY A 46 -9.14 -8.45 11.47
C GLY A 46 -8.92 -7.03 10.95
N ILE A 47 -8.20 -6.86 9.83
CA ILE A 47 -7.80 -5.55 9.29
C ILE A 47 -9.01 -4.63 9.11
N ASN A 48 -10.09 -5.15 8.55
CA ASN A 48 -11.29 -4.36 8.28
C ASN A 48 -12.00 -3.91 9.55
N ASP A 49 -12.02 -4.74 10.60
CA ASP A 49 -12.64 -4.42 11.88
C ASP A 49 -11.84 -3.34 12.60
N ILE A 50 -10.52 -3.47 12.66
CA ILE A 50 -9.61 -2.47 13.24
C ILE A 50 -9.79 -1.11 12.55
N VAL A 51 -9.87 -1.10 11.22
CA VAL A 51 -10.06 0.13 10.45
C VAL A 51 -11.44 0.72 10.70
N GLN A 52 -12.50 -0.12 10.72
CA GLN A 52 -13.87 0.33 10.97
C GLN A 52 -14.04 1.01 12.33
N GLU A 53 -13.41 0.49 13.37
CA GLU A 53 -13.49 1.06 14.71
C GLU A 53 -12.84 2.45 14.82
N ARG A 54 -11.83 2.72 13.99
CA ARG A 54 -10.97 3.90 14.16
C ARG A 54 -11.10 4.95 13.08
N ILE A 55 -11.65 4.63 11.92
CA ILE A 55 -11.63 5.45 10.72
C ILE A 55 -12.24 6.85 10.92
N ASP A 56 -13.24 6.98 11.80
CA ASP A 56 -13.94 8.24 12.01
C ASP A 56 -13.16 9.22 12.89
N THR A 57 -12.23 8.73 13.71
CA THR A 57 -11.49 9.54 14.69
C THR A 57 -9.99 9.61 14.42
N ALA A 58 -9.46 8.76 13.53
CA ALA A 58 -8.02 8.62 13.30
C ALA A 58 -7.38 9.81 12.58
N PHE A 59 -8.16 10.56 11.80
CA PHE A 59 -7.62 11.57 10.89
C PHE A 59 -8.17 12.95 11.14
N SER A 60 -7.31 13.97 10.99
CA SER A 60 -7.79 15.36 10.96
C SER A 60 -8.73 15.59 9.77
N PRO A 61 -9.68 16.54 9.86
CA PRO A 61 -10.58 16.85 8.74
C PRO A 61 -9.85 17.22 7.45
N LYS A 62 -8.71 17.90 7.57
CA LYS A 62 -7.87 18.26 6.42
C LYS A 62 -7.28 17.02 5.75
N PHE A 63 -6.75 16.08 6.52
CA PHE A 63 -6.14 14.87 5.97
C PHE A 63 -7.22 13.93 5.40
N ARG A 64 -8.37 13.84 6.03
CA ARG A 64 -9.52 13.08 5.51
C ARG A 64 -9.91 13.55 4.11
N LYS A 65 -9.95 14.86 3.85
CA LYS A 65 -10.19 15.40 2.51
C LYS A 65 -9.12 14.99 1.49
N VAL A 66 -7.86 14.89 1.91
CA VAL A 66 -6.79 14.38 1.02
C VAL A 66 -7.08 12.95 0.58
N LEU A 67 -7.50 12.09 1.53
CA LEU A 67 -7.86 10.70 1.25
C LEU A 67 -9.10 10.61 0.34
N GLU A 68 -10.13 11.43 0.60
CA GLU A 68 -11.34 11.51 -0.23
C GLU A 68 -11.00 11.86 -1.69
N TYR A 69 -10.21 12.90 -1.90
CA TYR A 69 -9.78 13.30 -3.24
C TYR A 69 -8.90 12.26 -3.93
N TYR A 70 -8.09 11.54 -3.17
CA TYR A 70 -7.30 10.45 -3.75
C TYR A 70 -8.21 9.30 -4.20
N CYS A 71 -9.15 8.86 -3.36
CA CYS A 71 -10.15 7.86 -3.74
C CYS A 71 -10.99 8.33 -4.94
N GLN A 72 -11.35 9.60 -5.01
CA GLN A 72 -12.07 10.17 -6.15
C GLN A 72 -11.26 9.98 -7.45
N GLY A 73 -9.97 10.30 -7.46
CA GLY A 73 -9.13 10.14 -8.66
C GLY A 73 -9.07 8.70 -9.16
N ILE A 74 -8.99 7.72 -8.23
CA ILE A 74 -9.04 6.29 -8.60
C ILE A 74 -10.43 5.91 -9.16
N ASN A 75 -11.50 6.40 -8.55
CA ASN A 75 -12.86 6.09 -8.98
C ASN A 75 -13.18 6.72 -10.34
N ASP A 76 -12.73 7.94 -10.58
CA ASP A 76 -12.88 8.63 -11.87
C ASP A 76 -12.12 7.87 -12.98
N PHE A 77 -10.94 7.32 -12.65
CA PHE A 77 -10.21 6.46 -13.59
C PHE A 77 -10.98 5.18 -13.89
N ALA A 78 -11.46 4.49 -12.85
CA ALA A 78 -12.24 3.25 -13.00
C ALA A 78 -13.50 3.45 -13.84
N GLU A 79 -14.22 4.57 -13.66
CA GLU A 79 -15.42 4.90 -14.44
C GLU A 79 -15.13 5.07 -15.92
N ARG A 80 -13.97 5.64 -16.25
CA ARG A 80 -13.55 5.86 -17.64
C ARG A 80 -12.90 4.65 -18.31
N HIS A 81 -12.47 3.67 -17.53
CA HIS A 81 -11.81 2.45 -18.03
C HIS A 81 -12.50 1.18 -17.52
N PRO A 82 -13.81 0.99 -17.81
CA PRO A 82 -14.57 -0.15 -17.32
C PRO A 82 -14.07 -1.49 -17.85
N ASP A 83 -13.39 -1.49 -18.99
CA ASP A 83 -12.76 -2.65 -19.63
C ASP A 83 -11.54 -3.16 -18.88
N GLN A 84 -10.92 -2.33 -18.05
CA GLN A 84 -9.77 -2.69 -17.21
C GLN A 84 -10.17 -3.20 -15.82
N ILE A 85 -11.44 -3.22 -15.49
CA ILE A 85 -11.93 -3.66 -14.17
C ILE A 85 -11.81 -5.17 -14.03
N LEU A 86 -10.98 -5.63 -13.07
CA LEU A 86 -10.73 -7.06 -12.83
C LEU A 86 -11.95 -7.80 -12.31
N ARG A 87 -12.81 -7.13 -11.53
CA ARG A 87 -14.00 -7.72 -10.95
C ARG A 87 -15.11 -6.70 -10.77
N LYS A 88 -16.32 -7.07 -11.15
CA LYS A 88 -17.51 -6.24 -10.92
C LYS A 88 -17.71 -6.00 -9.40
N GLY A 89 -17.99 -4.75 -9.04
CA GLY A 89 -18.25 -4.35 -7.65
C GLY A 89 -17.00 -4.03 -6.81
N ILE A 90 -15.82 -4.01 -7.41
CA ILE A 90 -14.59 -3.57 -6.71
C ILE A 90 -14.60 -2.05 -6.46
N PHE A 91 -15.25 -1.28 -7.32
CA PHE A 91 -15.42 0.17 -7.15
C PHE A 91 -16.85 0.52 -6.73
N PRO A 92 -17.06 1.66 -6.05
CA PRO A 92 -16.06 2.67 -5.75
C PRO A 92 -15.09 2.28 -4.64
N ALA A 93 -13.84 2.76 -4.75
CA ALA A 93 -12.85 2.75 -3.69
C ALA A 93 -13.23 3.78 -2.61
N THR A 94 -13.00 3.44 -1.36
CA THR A 94 -13.33 4.28 -0.20
C THR A 94 -12.09 4.58 0.65
N ILE A 95 -12.17 5.59 1.52
CA ILE A 95 -11.11 5.86 2.51
C ILE A 95 -10.83 4.60 3.35
N LYS A 96 -11.87 3.84 3.69
CA LYS A 96 -11.72 2.60 4.44
C LYS A 96 -10.81 1.60 3.69
N ASP A 97 -11.05 1.41 2.40
CA ASP A 97 -10.22 0.52 1.57
C ASP A 97 -8.76 1.00 1.54
N MET A 98 -8.55 2.29 1.36
CA MET A 98 -7.22 2.87 1.31
C MET A 98 -6.46 2.67 2.64
N VAL A 99 -7.12 2.95 3.77
CA VAL A 99 -6.52 2.78 5.10
C VAL A 99 -6.28 1.29 5.42
N ALA A 100 -7.21 0.41 5.03
CA ALA A 100 -7.03 -1.03 5.17
C ALA A 100 -5.85 -1.54 4.33
N GLY A 101 -5.67 -1.03 3.11
CA GLY A 101 -4.51 -1.33 2.27
C GLY A 101 -3.18 -0.96 2.92
N TYR A 102 -3.08 0.24 3.49
CA TYR A 102 -1.90 0.65 4.27
C TYR A 102 -1.69 -0.22 5.51
N THR A 103 -2.75 -0.55 6.23
CA THR A 103 -2.66 -1.39 7.44
C THR A 103 -2.16 -2.79 7.10
N LEU A 104 -2.71 -3.40 6.06
CA LEU A 104 -2.24 -4.69 5.55
C LEU A 104 -0.79 -4.60 5.07
N GLY A 105 -0.45 -3.56 4.30
CA GLY A 105 0.91 -3.32 3.83
C GLY A 105 1.92 -3.25 4.96
N MET A 106 1.62 -2.53 6.03
CA MET A 106 2.48 -2.44 7.22
C MET A 106 2.63 -3.79 7.93
N ALA A 107 1.56 -4.58 8.04
CA ALA A 107 1.62 -5.93 8.59
C ALA A 107 2.53 -6.85 7.76
N LEU A 108 2.42 -6.81 6.43
CA LEU A 108 3.25 -7.59 5.52
C LEU A 108 4.72 -7.12 5.54
N MET A 109 4.96 -5.82 5.58
CA MET A 109 6.31 -5.27 5.73
C MET A 109 6.97 -5.67 7.06
N SER A 110 6.18 -5.93 8.09
CA SER A 110 6.64 -6.44 9.39
C SER A 110 6.84 -7.96 9.43
N ASN A 111 6.72 -8.64 8.29
CA ASN A 111 6.79 -10.11 8.17
C ASN A 111 5.69 -10.88 8.93
N THR A 112 4.59 -10.24 9.28
CA THR A 112 3.48 -10.84 10.02
C THR A 112 2.90 -12.06 9.30
N GLN A 113 2.88 -12.07 7.96
CA GLN A 113 2.45 -13.20 7.14
C GLN A 113 3.21 -14.49 7.46
N PHE A 114 4.51 -14.41 7.70
CA PHE A 114 5.31 -15.60 8.03
C PHE A 114 4.96 -16.16 9.41
N SER A 115 4.65 -15.29 10.37
CA SER A 115 4.18 -15.71 11.69
C SER A 115 2.82 -16.41 11.59
N VAL A 116 1.90 -15.89 10.79
CA VAL A 116 0.60 -16.51 10.56
C VAL A 116 0.74 -17.87 9.87
N ILE A 117 1.58 -17.99 8.84
CA ILE A 117 1.83 -19.25 8.14
C ILE A 117 2.39 -20.30 9.11
N LYS A 118 3.39 -19.94 9.93
CA LYS A 118 3.95 -20.83 10.95
C LYS A 118 2.91 -21.33 11.96
N MET A 119 2.01 -20.45 12.37
CA MET A 119 0.89 -20.85 13.25
C MET A 119 -0.02 -21.90 12.59
N ILE A 120 -0.33 -21.72 11.31
CA ILE A 120 -1.15 -22.65 10.52
C ILE A 120 -0.45 -24.02 10.40
N GLU A 121 0.85 -24.00 10.16
CA GLU A 121 1.67 -25.20 10.01
C GLU A 121 1.98 -25.91 11.34
N GLY A 122 1.60 -25.32 12.49
CA GLY A 122 1.93 -25.83 13.82
C GLY A 122 3.41 -25.74 14.17
N ASN A 123 4.16 -24.90 13.46
CA ASN A 123 5.62 -24.77 13.59
C ASN A 123 6.03 -23.45 14.25
N ILE A 124 5.47 -23.17 15.41
CA ILE A 124 5.60 -21.88 16.12
C ILE A 124 7.04 -21.61 16.58
N ASP A 125 7.78 -22.68 16.89
CA ASP A 125 9.16 -22.60 17.40
C ASP A 125 10.23 -22.47 16.30
N ALA A 126 9.84 -22.47 15.01
CA ALA A 126 10.80 -22.30 13.93
C ALA A 126 11.42 -20.89 13.95
N GLU A 127 12.70 -20.82 13.59
CA GLU A 127 13.40 -19.53 13.45
C GLU A 127 12.62 -18.54 12.56
N PRO A 128 12.60 -17.26 12.90
CA PRO A 128 11.90 -16.25 12.12
C PRO A 128 12.39 -16.25 10.66
N MET A 129 11.47 -16.42 9.72
CA MET A 129 11.77 -16.14 8.31
C MET A 129 11.87 -14.63 8.13
N THR A 130 13.10 -14.13 8.09
CA THR A 130 13.36 -12.72 7.83
C THR A 130 13.91 -12.54 6.43
N THR A 131 13.26 -11.73 5.63
CA THR A 131 13.89 -11.21 4.42
C THR A 131 14.80 -10.05 4.82
N PRO A 132 16.05 -9.98 4.34
CA PRO A 132 16.90 -8.82 4.56
C PRO A 132 16.17 -7.56 4.06
N LYS A 133 15.85 -6.67 4.98
CA LYS A 133 15.26 -5.36 4.67
C LYS A 133 16.21 -4.30 5.16
N GLY A 134 16.35 -3.23 4.43
CA GLY A 134 17.20 -2.15 4.83
C GLY A 134 16.93 -0.88 4.05
N SER A 135 17.58 0.17 4.49
CA SER A 135 17.63 1.46 3.79
C SER A 135 18.95 2.09 4.12
N ASN A 136 19.51 2.88 3.21
CA ASN A 136 20.74 3.62 3.42
C ASN A 136 20.48 5.11 3.35
N ALA A 137 21.19 5.86 4.18
CA ALA A 137 21.25 7.32 4.08
C ALA A 137 22.68 7.81 4.31
N PHE A 138 23.09 8.79 3.52
CA PHE A 138 24.39 9.43 3.62
C PHE A 138 24.20 10.95 3.73
N ALA A 139 24.75 11.55 4.77
CA ALA A 139 24.79 13.00 4.92
C ALA A 139 26.24 13.46 4.90
N ILE A 140 26.59 14.34 3.96
CA ILE A 140 27.93 14.88 3.78
C ILE A 140 27.86 16.40 3.98
N ARG A 141 28.48 16.89 5.03
CA ARG A 141 28.50 18.32 5.31
C ARG A 141 29.39 19.09 4.33
N ASN A 142 29.09 20.35 4.15
CA ASN A 142 29.74 21.26 3.20
C ASN A 142 31.26 21.34 3.31
N THR A 143 31.82 21.18 4.54
CA THR A 143 33.27 21.21 4.78
C THR A 143 34.00 19.96 4.26
N LYS A 144 33.30 18.96 3.81
CA LYS A 144 33.82 17.69 3.27
C LYS A 144 33.57 17.54 1.77
N THR A 145 33.04 18.58 1.11
CA THR A 145 32.75 18.60 -0.31
C THR A 145 33.61 19.63 -1.03
N THR A 146 33.97 19.36 -2.29
CA THR A 146 34.81 20.26 -3.10
C THR A 146 34.08 21.53 -3.52
N ASN A 147 32.75 21.50 -3.57
CA ASN A 147 31.89 22.61 -3.99
C ASN A 147 31.23 23.36 -2.81
N GLY A 148 31.58 23.04 -1.56
CA GLY A 148 31.04 23.68 -0.37
C GLY A 148 29.56 23.46 -0.10
N LYS A 149 28.92 22.49 -0.78
CA LYS A 149 27.49 22.16 -0.58
C LYS A 149 27.31 20.96 0.32
N THR A 150 26.22 20.95 1.09
CA THR A 150 25.79 19.78 1.85
C THR A 150 25.01 18.83 0.93
N PHE A 151 25.30 17.53 1.01
CA PHE A 151 24.58 16.49 0.28
C PHE A 151 23.86 15.56 1.25
N LEU A 152 22.65 15.18 0.87
CA LEU A 152 21.89 14.12 1.48
C LEU A 152 21.45 13.13 0.39
N ALA A 153 21.84 11.87 0.56
CA ALA A 153 21.36 10.78 -0.28
C ALA A 153 20.61 9.79 0.59
N ILE A 154 19.42 9.40 0.14
CA ILE A 154 18.55 8.45 0.84
C ILE A 154 18.17 7.37 -0.18
N ASN A 155 18.32 6.10 0.21
CA ASN A 155 17.89 4.96 -0.59
C ASN A 155 17.05 4.03 0.29
N SER A 156 15.76 3.96 -0.01
CA SER A 156 14.85 2.98 0.56
C SER A 156 14.92 1.71 -0.28
N HIS A 157 15.28 0.57 0.31
CA HIS A 157 15.32 -0.70 -0.41
C HIS A 157 13.90 -1.24 -0.62
N GLN A 158 13.12 -0.60 -1.49
CA GLN A 158 11.77 -1.00 -1.85
C GLN A 158 11.79 -1.75 -3.20
N PRO A 159 10.87 -2.70 -3.42
CA PRO A 159 10.73 -3.34 -4.71
C PRO A 159 10.35 -2.31 -5.79
N LEU A 160 10.80 -2.54 -7.01
CA LEU A 160 10.46 -1.68 -8.15
C LEU A 160 9.09 -1.98 -8.74
N GLU A 161 8.51 -3.14 -8.40
CA GLU A 161 7.22 -3.60 -8.90
C GLU A 161 6.35 -4.15 -7.76
N GLY A 162 5.05 -4.20 -8.00
CA GLY A 162 4.06 -4.77 -7.09
C GLY A 162 3.57 -3.82 -5.99
N PRO A 163 2.79 -4.33 -5.03
CA PRO A 163 2.02 -3.51 -4.09
C PRO A 163 2.84 -2.69 -3.10
N PHE A 164 4.15 -2.93 -3.02
CA PHE A 164 5.07 -2.20 -2.14
C PHE A 164 6.04 -1.29 -2.91
N SER A 165 5.89 -1.18 -4.22
CA SER A 165 6.64 -0.22 -5.02
C SER A 165 6.22 1.22 -4.64
N TRP A 166 7.18 2.12 -4.62
CA TRP A 166 6.90 3.52 -4.39
C TRP A 166 6.65 4.24 -5.70
N TYR A 167 5.64 5.10 -5.68
CA TYR A 167 5.35 5.94 -6.82
C TYR A 167 6.17 7.22 -6.73
N GLU A 168 6.96 7.51 -7.77
CA GLU A 168 7.74 8.74 -7.87
C GLU A 168 6.88 9.85 -8.48
N ALA A 169 6.78 10.96 -7.76
CA ALA A 169 6.04 12.12 -8.24
C ALA A 169 6.73 13.42 -7.82
N HIS A 170 6.78 14.37 -8.74
CA HIS A 170 7.16 15.75 -8.45
C HIS A 170 5.89 16.60 -8.36
N LEU A 171 5.61 17.09 -7.16
CA LEU A 171 4.44 17.94 -6.89
C LEU A 171 4.92 19.38 -6.73
N HIS A 172 4.27 20.30 -7.46
CA HIS A 172 4.49 21.74 -7.34
C HIS A 172 3.16 22.43 -7.06
N SER A 173 3.16 23.39 -6.12
CA SER A 173 2.02 24.25 -5.80
C SER A 173 2.52 25.66 -5.58
N ASP A 174 1.77 26.63 -6.07
CA ASP A 174 2.02 28.07 -5.87
C ASP A 174 1.34 28.61 -4.59
N GLU A 175 0.70 27.74 -3.79
CA GLU A 175 0.03 28.06 -2.53
C GLU A 175 0.95 27.86 -1.32
#